data_f499af7a391fe842d8d496281d29368e
#
_entry.id   f499af7a391fe842d8d496281d29368e
#
_cell.length_a   1.000
_cell.length_b   1.000
_cell.length_c   1.000
_cell.angle_alpha   90.00
_cell.angle_beta   90.00
_cell.angle_gamma   90.00
#
_symmetry.space_group_name_H-M   'P 1'
#
loop_
_entity.id
_entity.type
_entity.pdbx_description
1 polymer ?
#
loop_
_entity_poly.entity_id
_entity_poly.type
_entity_poly.pdbx_seq_one_letter_code
_entity_poly.pdbx_strand_id
1 'polypeptide(L)'
;KRDESKLLLYKEGKVSESIFKHITDYLPEGSLMVFNNTRVIQARLLFQKETGAKIEIFCLEPVEPHDYALVFQQTECCRWTCLVGNLKKWKEGLLKKEVQLDGETVILKAEKLQTCGDSYLIEFTWDHPTCTFADLLDAAGVLPIPPYLNRETEKSDLQTYQTVYSKIKGSVA
;
A
#
# COMPACT_ATOMS: atom_id res chain seq x y z
N LYS A 1 -10.86 21.29 4.29
CA LYS A 1 -11.16 20.12 3.43
C LYS A 1 -10.20 20.12 2.25
N ARG A 2 -9.94 18.94 1.63
CA ARG A 2 -8.98 18.82 0.50
C ARG A 2 -9.45 19.55 -0.77
N ASP A 3 -10.74 19.61 -0.98
CA ASP A 3 -11.41 20.33 -2.08
C ASP A 3 -11.35 21.86 -1.91
N GLU A 4 -10.98 22.34 -0.73
CA GLU A 4 -10.80 23.76 -0.41
C GLU A 4 -9.30 24.18 -0.44
N SER A 5 -8.43 23.33 -1.02
CA SER A 5 -7.02 23.68 -1.19
C SER A 5 -6.86 24.93 -2.04
N LYS A 6 -5.90 25.78 -1.68
CA LYS A 6 -5.55 26.94 -2.47
C LYS A 6 -5.04 26.54 -3.84
N LEU A 7 -5.48 27.21 -4.88
CA LEU A 7 -5.04 27.07 -6.24
C LEU A 7 -4.26 28.32 -6.64
N LEU A 8 -2.99 28.16 -7.01
CA LEU A 8 -2.19 29.24 -7.59
C LEU A 8 -2.35 29.20 -9.10
N LEU A 9 -2.77 30.31 -9.67
CA LEU A 9 -2.99 30.50 -11.10
C LEU A 9 -1.94 31.41 -11.67
N TYR A 10 -1.34 31.00 -12.79
CA TYR A 10 -0.43 31.83 -13.57
C TYR A 10 -0.95 31.92 -15.01
N LYS A 11 -1.31 33.12 -15.44
CA LYS A 11 -1.79 33.38 -16.79
C LYS A 11 -1.24 34.73 -17.31
N GLU A 12 -0.63 34.73 -18.48
CA GLU A 12 -0.16 35.95 -19.17
C GLU A 12 0.72 36.85 -18.28
N GLY A 13 1.64 36.24 -17.51
CA GLY A 13 2.53 36.96 -16.61
C GLY A 13 1.92 37.41 -15.29
N LYS A 14 0.62 37.11 -15.03
CA LYS A 14 -0.07 37.48 -13.81
C LYS A 14 -0.29 36.28 -12.92
N VAL A 15 -0.07 36.46 -11.62
CA VAL A 15 -0.35 35.48 -10.58
C VAL A 15 -1.64 35.86 -9.87
N SER A 16 -2.50 34.89 -9.64
CA SER A 16 -3.72 35.04 -8.83
C SER A 16 -3.99 33.79 -8.00
N GLU A 17 -4.88 33.88 -7.02
CA GLU A 17 -5.25 32.77 -6.15
C GLU A 17 -6.72 32.42 -6.31
N SER A 18 -7.05 31.14 -6.16
CA SER A 18 -8.40 30.61 -6.11
C SER A 18 -8.46 29.38 -5.19
N ILE A 19 -9.56 28.64 -5.23
CA ILE A 19 -9.73 27.37 -4.55
C ILE A 19 -9.78 26.25 -5.59
N PHE A 20 -9.17 25.10 -5.31
CA PHE A 20 -9.03 24.00 -6.27
C PHE A 20 -10.37 23.51 -6.83
N LYS A 21 -11.46 23.54 -6.05
CA LYS A 21 -12.76 23.11 -6.54
C LYS A 21 -13.31 23.96 -7.70
N HIS A 22 -12.76 25.17 -7.92
CA HIS A 22 -13.11 26.06 -9.02
C HIS A 22 -12.17 25.92 -10.22
N ILE A 23 -11.34 24.88 -10.27
CA ILE A 23 -10.33 24.68 -11.33
C ILE A 23 -10.96 24.66 -12.73
N THR A 24 -12.18 24.14 -12.86
CA THR A 24 -12.93 24.09 -14.12
C THR A 24 -13.19 25.45 -14.74
N ASP A 25 -13.27 26.52 -13.93
CA ASP A 25 -13.55 27.88 -14.39
C ASP A 25 -12.32 28.49 -15.11
N TYR A 26 -11.16 27.85 -14.94
CA TYR A 26 -9.86 28.32 -15.48
C TYR A 26 -9.32 27.45 -16.60
N LEU A 27 -9.94 26.31 -16.86
CA LEU A 27 -9.53 25.40 -17.91
C LEU A 27 -10.23 25.72 -19.22
N PRO A 28 -9.51 25.57 -20.38
CA PRO A 28 -10.14 25.69 -21.68
C PRO A 28 -11.28 24.70 -21.86
N GLU A 29 -12.30 25.06 -22.63
CA GLU A 29 -13.35 24.13 -23.03
C GLU A 29 -12.77 22.91 -23.76
N GLY A 30 -13.28 21.72 -23.48
CA GLY A 30 -12.78 20.45 -24.04
C GLY A 30 -11.52 19.90 -23.35
N SER A 31 -11.04 20.50 -22.25
CA SER A 31 -9.93 19.96 -21.49
C SER A 31 -10.24 18.58 -20.90
N LEU A 32 -9.33 17.62 -21.08
CA LEU A 32 -9.38 16.30 -20.42
C LEU A 32 -8.58 16.35 -19.12
N MET A 33 -9.25 16.10 -17.98
CA MET A 33 -8.59 15.98 -16.69
C MET A 33 -8.46 14.50 -16.30
N VAL A 34 -7.23 14.08 -15.99
CA VAL A 34 -6.94 12.71 -15.55
C VAL A 34 -6.58 12.73 -14.07
N PHE A 35 -7.25 11.93 -13.25
CA PHE A 35 -7.02 11.82 -11.82
C PHE A 35 -6.67 10.38 -11.44
N ASN A 36 -5.83 10.23 -10.43
CA ASN A 36 -5.60 8.95 -9.80
C ASN A 36 -6.78 8.59 -8.88
N ASN A 37 -7.49 7.51 -9.20
CA ASN A 37 -8.60 7.00 -8.40
C ASN A 37 -8.26 5.74 -7.59
N THR A 38 -6.99 5.34 -7.57
CA THR A 38 -6.55 4.17 -6.81
C THR A 38 -6.47 4.48 -5.33
N ARG A 39 -6.89 3.50 -4.53
CA ARG A 39 -6.78 3.53 -3.08
C ARG A 39 -5.45 2.92 -2.65
N VAL A 40 -4.69 3.65 -1.85
CA VAL A 40 -3.46 3.13 -1.26
C VAL A 40 -3.80 2.00 -0.30
N ILE A 41 -3.16 0.84 -0.51
CA ILE A 41 -3.34 -0.35 0.32
C ILE A 41 -2.36 -0.35 1.51
N GLN A 42 -2.66 -1.14 2.53
CA GLN A 42 -1.81 -1.35 3.69
C GLN A 42 -0.66 -2.32 3.34
N ALA A 43 0.16 -1.94 2.36
CA ALA A 43 1.14 -2.80 1.72
C ALA A 43 2.40 -3.10 2.55
N ARG A 44 2.50 -2.56 3.77
CA ARG A 44 3.64 -2.74 4.68
C ARG A 44 3.30 -3.79 5.73
N LEU A 45 3.98 -4.92 5.70
CA LEU A 45 3.82 -6.02 6.65
C LEU A 45 5.02 -6.08 7.61
N LEU A 46 4.76 -6.07 8.90
CA LEU A 46 5.78 -6.17 9.94
C LEU A 46 5.78 -7.58 10.52
N PHE A 47 6.88 -8.30 10.32
CA PHE A 47 7.13 -9.61 10.91
C PHE A 47 8.10 -9.48 12.09
N GLN A 48 8.02 -10.37 13.04
CA GLN A 48 8.96 -10.48 14.14
C GLN A 48 9.49 -11.90 14.22
N LYS A 49 10.82 -12.04 14.20
CA LYS A 49 11.48 -13.33 14.40
C LYS A 49 11.46 -13.71 15.88
N GLU A 50 11.64 -14.99 16.19
CA GLU A 50 11.80 -15.49 17.57
C GLU A 50 12.94 -14.78 18.31
N THR A 51 13.97 -14.33 17.59
CA THR A 51 15.07 -13.53 18.14
C THR A 51 14.70 -12.09 18.51
N GLY A 52 13.43 -11.69 18.32
CA GLY A 52 12.94 -10.34 18.51
C GLY A 52 13.24 -9.38 17.35
N ALA A 53 13.99 -9.80 16.32
CA ALA A 53 14.31 -8.96 15.18
C ALA A 53 13.06 -8.65 14.36
N LYS A 54 12.80 -7.36 14.11
CA LYS A 54 11.71 -6.88 13.26
C LYS A 54 12.17 -6.86 11.80
N ILE A 55 11.40 -7.48 10.92
CA ILE A 55 11.57 -7.49 9.47
C ILE A 55 10.35 -6.79 8.87
N GLU A 56 10.59 -5.81 8.02
CA GLU A 56 9.57 -5.12 7.27
C GLU A 56 9.54 -5.63 5.84
N ILE A 57 8.37 -6.02 5.34
CA ILE A 57 8.15 -6.39 3.95
C ILE A 57 7.17 -5.39 3.36
N PHE A 58 7.59 -4.68 2.33
CA PHE A 58 6.79 -3.69 1.64
C PHE A 58 6.47 -4.18 0.24
N CYS A 59 5.19 -4.55 0.00
CA CYS A 59 4.71 -5.03 -1.28
C CYS A 59 4.69 -3.88 -2.30
N LEU A 60 5.33 -4.07 -3.45
CA LEU A 60 5.39 -3.11 -4.55
C LEU A 60 4.39 -3.47 -5.65
N GLU A 61 4.58 -4.63 -6.26
CA GLU A 61 3.80 -5.10 -7.41
C GLU A 61 3.48 -6.59 -7.28
N PRO A 62 2.26 -7.03 -7.65
CA PRO A 62 1.93 -8.44 -7.70
C PRO A 62 2.64 -9.13 -8.86
N VAL A 63 3.09 -10.36 -8.65
CA VAL A 63 3.76 -11.18 -9.66
C VAL A 63 2.91 -12.40 -10.02
N GLU A 64 2.34 -13.06 -9.04
CA GLU A 64 1.49 -14.23 -9.27
C GLU A 64 0.34 -14.29 -8.26
N PRO A 65 -0.90 -14.11 -8.74
CA PRO A 65 -1.26 -13.58 -10.07
C PRO A 65 -0.82 -12.12 -10.26
N HIS A 66 -0.51 -11.72 -11.50
CA HIS A 66 0.00 -10.37 -11.81
C HIS A 66 -1.09 -9.26 -11.70
N ASP A 67 -2.35 -9.62 -11.80
CA ASP A 67 -3.48 -8.68 -11.69
C ASP A 67 -3.81 -8.37 -10.22
N TYR A 68 -3.98 -7.08 -9.90
CA TYR A 68 -4.29 -6.63 -8.54
C TYR A 68 -5.64 -7.17 -8.01
N ALA A 69 -6.66 -7.24 -8.86
CA ALA A 69 -7.96 -7.74 -8.41
C ALA A 69 -7.90 -9.24 -8.12
N LEU A 70 -7.15 -10.00 -8.93
CA LEU A 70 -6.97 -11.43 -8.74
C LEU A 70 -6.08 -11.75 -7.53
N VAL A 71 -4.97 -11.02 -7.33
CA VAL A 71 -4.06 -11.28 -6.21
C VAL A 71 -4.73 -11.01 -4.87
N PHE A 72 -5.59 -10.00 -4.77
CA PHE A 72 -6.33 -9.71 -3.54
C PHE A 72 -7.38 -10.77 -3.18
N GLN A 73 -7.85 -11.54 -4.15
CA GLN A 73 -8.82 -12.62 -3.95
C GLN A 73 -8.17 -13.98 -3.70
N GLN A 74 -6.86 -14.10 -3.76
CA GLN A 74 -6.18 -15.36 -3.44
C GLN A 74 -6.45 -15.77 -2.00
N THR A 75 -6.65 -17.06 -1.76
CA THR A 75 -6.99 -17.63 -0.45
C THR A 75 -5.95 -18.59 0.11
N GLU A 76 -4.90 -18.90 -0.66
CA GLU A 76 -3.86 -19.86 -0.25
C GLU A 76 -2.45 -19.26 -0.35
N CYS A 77 -2.13 -18.67 -1.50
CA CYS A 77 -0.81 -18.10 -1.74
C CYS A 77 -0.84 -16.99 -2.77
N CYS A 78 0.16 -16.12 -2.72
CA CYS A 78 0.44 -15.14 -3.76
C CYS A 78 1.92 -14.73 -3.73
N ARG A 79 2.39 -14.16 -4.85
CA ARG A 79 3.77 -13.68 -4.97
C ARG A 79 3.81 -12.20 -5.32
N TRP A 80 4.71 -11.50 -4.67
CA TRP A 80 4.90 -10.06 -4.84
C TRP A 80 6.36 -9.70 -4.98
N THR A 81 6.65 -8.70 -5.80
CA THR A 81 7.90 -7.96 -5.71
C THR A 81 7.82 -7.03 -4.50
N CYS A 82 8.81 -7.11 -3.59
CA CYS A 82 8.81 -6.39 -2.33
C CYS A 82 10.13 -5.72 -2.04
N LEU A 83 10.11 -4.61 -1.30
CA LEU A 83 11.27 -4.14 -0.55
C LEU A 83 11.31 -4.81 0.82
N VAL A 84 12.51 -5.03 1.35
CA VAL A 84 12.69 -5.68 2.66
C VAL A 84 13.57 -4.81 3.55
N GLY A 85 12.98 -4.29 4.62
CA GLY A 85 13.69 -3.59 5.68
C GLY A 85 14.35 -4.58 6.66
N ASN A 86 15.53 -4.21 7.17
CA ASN A 86 16.34 -5.07 8.05
C ASN A 86 16.74 -6.43 7.45
N LEU A 87 16.92 -6.50 6.14
CA LEU A 87 17.25 -7.71 5.40
C LEU A 87 18.44 -8.50 6.03
N LYS A 88 19.44 -7.80 6.58
CA LYS A 88 20.59 -8.43 7.26
C LYS A 88 20.19 -9.37 8.40
N LYS A 89 19.01 -9.19 8.96
CA LYS A 89 18.42 -10.04 10.02
C LYS A 89 17.57 -11.19 9.45
N TRP A 90 17.28 -11.17 8.15
CA TRP A 90 16.55 -12.22 7.44
C TRP A 90 17.38 -12.82 6.31
N LYS A 91 18.34 -13.65 6.68
CA LYS A 91 19.22 -14.33 5.69
C LYS A 91 18.46 -15.41 4.94
N GLU A 92 17.74 -16.24 5.67
CA GLU A 92 16.99 -17.39 5.15
C GLU A 92 15.88 -17.79 6.12
N GLY A 93 15.05 -18.73 5.68
CA GLY A 93 13.96 -19.30 6.45
C GLY A 93 12.64 -18.53 6.30
N LEU A 94 11.60 -19.16 6.80
CA LEU A 94 10.22 -18.69 6.73
C LEU A 94 9.93 -17.70 7.85
N LEU A 95 9.39 -16.54 7.52
CA LEU A 95 8.80 -15.63 8.50
C LEU A 95 7.35 -16.02 8.77
N LYS A 96 6.91 -15.85 10.02
CA LYS A 96 5.52 -16.12 10.43
C LYS A 96 4.97 -14.92 11.19
N LYS A 97 3.68 -14.65 10.99
CA LYS A 97 2.94 -13.61 11.69
C LYS A 97 1.54 -14.10 11.98
N GLU A 98 1.15 -14.02 13.24
CA GLU A 98 -0.25 -14.24 13.66
C GLU A 98 -1.08 -13.02 13.27
N VAL A 99 -2.19 -13.26 12.60
CA VAL A 99 -3.17 -12.25 12.17
C VAL A 99 -4.51 -12.61 12.76
N GLN A 100 -5.13 -11.67 13.47
CA GLN A 100 -6.47 -11.87 14.05
C GLN A 100 -7.52 -11.41 13.02
N LEU A 101 -8.40 -12.31 12.62
CA LEU A 101 -9.49 -12.09 11.68
C LEU A 101 -10.77 -12.71 12.24
N ASP A 102 -11.78 -11.89 12.47
CA ASP A 102 -13.13 -12.31 12.90
C ASP A 102 -13.15 -13.28 14.10
N GLY A 103 -12.16 -13.16 15.00
CA GLY A 103 -12.02 -14.00 16.19
C GLY A 103 -11.19 -15.27 15.98
N GLU A 104 -10.70 -15.52 14.78
CA GLU A 104 -9.80 -16.62 14.45
C GLU A 104 -8.36 -16.10 14.26
N THR A 105 -7.39 -16.99 14.50
CA THR A 105 -5.96 -16.68 14.29
C THR A 105 -5.49 -17.36 13.01
N VAL A 106 -5.08 -16.55 12.03
CA VAL A 106 -4.49 -16.99 10.76
C VAL A 106 -2.99 -16.81 10.81
N ILE A 107 -2.22 -17.80 10.39
CA ILE A 107 -0.76 -17.73 10.32
C ILE A 107 -0.35 -17.30 8.91
N LEU A 108 -0.03 -16.02 8.75
CA LEU A 108 0.59 -15.52 7.53
C LEU A 108 2.09 -15.86 7.51
N LYS A 109 2.53 -16.50 6.45
CA LYS A 109 3.93 -16.88 6.22
C LYS A 109 4.49 -16.08 5.05
N ALA A 110 5.79 -15.76 5.11
CA ALA A 110 6.51 -15.11 4.01
C ALA A 110 7.84 -15.80 3.77
N GLU A 111 8.11 -16.14 2.52
CA GLU A 111 9.34 -16.76 2.06
C GLU A 111 9.99 -15.91 0.96
N LYS A 112 11.30 -15.71 1.07
CA LYS A 112 12.09 -15.01 0.07
C LYS A 112 12.56 -16.00 -0.98
N LEU A 113 12.00 -15.90 -2.20
CA LEU A 113 12.31 -16.83 -3.30
C LEU A 113 13.52 -16.38 -4.12
N GLN A 114 13.59 -15.09 -4.45
CA GLN A 114 14.59 -14.57 -5.39
C GLN A 114 14.94 -13.11 -5.08
N THR A 115 16.16 -12.71 -5.42
CA THR A 115 16.59 -11.31 -5.45
C THR A 115 16.39 -10.75 -6.86
N CYS A 116 15.76 -9.58 -6.96
CA CYS A 116 15.42 -8.89 -8.21
C CYS A 116 15.96 -7.46 -8.16
N GLY A 117 17.26 -7.29 -8.41
CA GLY A 117 17.91 -5.97 -8.22
C GLY A 117 17.86 -5.52 -6.77
N ASP A 118 17.23 -4.37 -6.51
CA ASP A 118 17.06 -3.82 -5.16
C ASP A 118 15.79 -4.34 -4.45
N SER A 119 15.03 -5.21 -5.11
CA SER A 119 13.80 -5.80 -4.59
C SER A 119 13.91 -7.33 -4.48
N TYR A 120 12.88 -7.95 -3.92
CA TYR A 120 12.83 -9.38 -3.64
C TYR A 120 11.49 -9.96 -4.06
N LEU A 121 11.51 -11.13 -4.71
CA LEU A 121 10.33 -11.94 -4.93
C LEU A 121 9.99 -12.65 -3.62
N ILE A 122 8.86 -12.30 -3.05
CA ILE A 122 8.34 -12.87 -1.80
C ILE A 122 7.08 -13.66 -2.10
N GLU A 123 7.03 -14.90 -1.60
CA GLU A 123 5.81 -15.69 -1.56
C GLU A 123 5.16 -15.54 -0.20
N PHE A 124 3.87 -15.21 -0.21
CA PHE A 124 3.01 -15.23 0.95
C PHE A 124 2.12 -16.44 0.90
N THR A 125 2.03 -17.18 2.02
CA THR A 125 1.14 -18.33 2.16
C THR A 125 0.41 -18.25 3.50
N TRP A 126 -0.79 -18.77 3.56
CA TRP A 126 -1.57 -18.86 4.80
C TRP A 126 -2.48 -20.08 4.75
N ASP A 127 -2.95 -20.47 5.91
CA ASP A 127 -3.77 -21.68 6.08
C ASP A 127 -5.16 -21.28 6.61
N HIS A 128 -6.01 -20.81 5.69
CA HIS A 128 -7.37 -20.43 6.03
C HIS A 128 -8.25 -20.44 4.76
N PRO A 129 -9.31 -21.24 4.72
CA PRO A 129 -10.03 -21.57 3.46
C PRO A 129 -10.77 -20.39 2.83
N THR A 130 -11.15 -19.39 3.58
CA THR A 130 -11.95 -18.24 3.10
C THR A 130 -11.26 -16.88 3.24
N CYS A 131 -10.15 -16.82 3.99
CA CYS A 131 -9.39 -15.58 4.18
C CYS A 131 -8.66 -15.22 2.90
N THR A 132 -8.92 -14.04 2.36
CA THR A 132 -8.24 -13.53 1.19
C THR A 132 -6.96 -12.76 1.55
N PHE A 133 -6.06 -12.58 0.59
CA PHE A 133 -4.88 -11.73 0.80
C PHE A 133 -5.26 -10.29 1.13
N ALA A 134 -6.38 -9.78 0.59
CA ALA A 134 -6.90 -8.46 0.94
C ALA A 134 -7.27 -8.38 2.44
N ASP A 135 -7.91 -9.41 3.01
CA ASP A 135 -8.27 -9.45 4.41
C ASP A 135 -7.02 -9.45 5.31
N LEU A 136 -5.99 -10.20 4.91
CA LEU A 136 -4.70 -10.22 5.61
C LEU A 136 -4.01 -8.85 5.60
N LEU A 137 -4.01 -8.17 4.47
CA LEU A 137 -3.44 -6.82 4.37
C LEU A 137 -4.23 -5.80 5.19
N ASP A 138 -5.55 -5.89 5.17
CA ASP A 138 -6.41 -4.98 5.94
C ASP A 138 -6.27 -5.21 7.46
N ALA A 139 -6.03 -6.46 7.91
CA ALA A 139 -5.87 -6.80 9.33
C ALA A 139 -4.43 -6.65 9.85
N ALA A 140 -3.44 -7.01 9.07
CA ALA A 140 -2.03 -7.11 9.50
C ALA A 140 -1.12 -6.06 8.88
N GLY A 141 -1.54 -5.45 7.80
CA GLY A 141 -0.78 -4.45 7.07
C GLY A 141 -0.82 -3.07 7.75
N VAL A 142 0.19 -2.29 7.45
CA VAL A 142 0.30 -0.88 7.86
C VAL A 142 0.33 -0.01 6.62
N LEU A 143 -0.40 1.11 6.66
CA LEU A 143 -0.37 2.07 5.57
C LEU A 143 1.03 2.67 5.44
N PRO A 144 1.67 2.64 4.27
CA PRO A 144 2.93 3.32 4.06
C PRO A 144 2.72 4.84 4.11
N ILE A 145 3.32 5.49 5.09
CA ILE A 145 3.36 6.96 5.19
C ILE A 145 4.75 7.46 4.77
N PRO A 146 4.86 8.70 4.27
CA PRO A 146 6.14 9.26 3.84
C PRO A 146 7.19 9.26 4.96
N PRO A 147 8.44 8.83 4.69
CA PRO A 147 9.49 8.67 5.71
C PRO A 147 9.85 9.97 6.45
N TYR A 148 9.67 11.14 5.81
CA TYR A 148 9.98 12.43 6.44
C TYR A 148 9.10 12.78 7.65
N LEU A 149 7.98 12.07 7.85
CA LEU A 149 7.10 12.27 9.00
C LEU A 149 7.70 11.75 10.31
N ASN A 150 8.68 10.84 10.25
CA ASN A 150 9.41 10.29 11.42
C ASN A 150 8.49 9.84 12.57
N ARG A 151 7.35 9.26 12.27
CA ARG A 151 6.40 8.71 13.24
C ARG A 151 5.80 7.40 12.72
N GLU A 152 5.19 6.65 13.62
CA GLU A 152 4.39 5.48 13.23
C GLU A 152 3.07 5.89 12.57
N THR A 153 2.50 4.98 11.79
CA THR A 153 1.21 5.17 11.13
C THR A 153 0.08 5.13 12.16
N GLU A 154 -0.83 6.06 12.07
CA GLU A 154 -2.03 6.15 12.90
C GLU A 154 -3.30 5.77 12.10
N LYS A 155 -4.39 5.42 12.79
CA LYS A 155 -5.68 5.10 12.14
C LYS A 155 -6.22 6.24 11.27
N SER A 156 -5.95 7.48 11.63
CA SER A 156 -6.30 8.68 10.87
C SER A 156 -5.62 8.75 9.50
N ASP A 157 -4.45 8.14 9.36
CA ASP A 157 -3.70 8.12 8.10
C ASP A 157 -4.42 7.36 7.00
N LEU A 158 -5.22 6.35 7.34
CA LEU A 158 -6.07 5.62 6.39
C LEU A 158 -7.02 6.53 5.59
N GLN A 159 -7.36 7.70 6.13
CA GLN A 159 -8.16 8.70 5.44
C GLN A 159 -7.31 9.83 4.89
N THR A 160 -6.28 10.25 5.63
CA THR A 160 -5.45 11.41 5.30
C THR A 160 -4.56 11.16 4.10
N TYR A 161 -4.01 9.95 3.95
CA TYR A 161 -3.09 9.59 2.85
C TYR A 161 -3.79 8.88 1.67
N GLN A 162 -5.09 9.07 1.53
CA GLN A 162 -5.84 8.65 0.34
C GLN A 162 -6.15 9.86 -0.55
N THR A 163 -6.23 9.65 -1.88
CA THR A 163 -6.79 10.66 -2.76
C THR A 163 -8.30 10.81 -2.49
N VAL A 164 -8.86 12.00 -2.69
CA VAL A 164 -10.32 12.23 -2.57
C VAL A 164 -11.12 11.42 -3.60
N TYR A 165 -10.47 10.95 -4.65
CA TYR A 165 -11.04 10.17 -5.76
C TYR A 165 -10.85 8.66 -5.56
N SER A 166 -10.21 8.21 -4.47
CA SER A 166 -9.84 6.81 -4.26
C SER A 166 -11.07 5.90 -4.22
N LYS A 167 -11.17 4.98 -5.18
CA LYS A 167 -12.25 4.01 -5.30
C LYS A 167 -11.75 2.57 -5.44
N ILE A 168 -10.65 2.37 -6.17
CA ILE A 168 -10.14 1.06 -6.56
C ILE A 168 -8.92 0.73 -5.70
N LYS A 169 -8.97 -0.37 -4.93
CA LYS A 169 -7.78 -0.89 -4.21
C LYS A 169 -6.70 -1.27 -5.24
N GLY A 170 -5.45 -0.94 -5.00
CA GLY A 170 -4.37 -1.40 -5.86
C GLY A 170 -3.26 -0.40 -6.13
N SER A 171 -3.07 0.59 -5.29
CA SER A 171 -1.88 1.44 -5.37
C SER A 171 -1.03 1.27 -4.14
N VAL A 172 0.26 1.17 -4.38
CA VAL A 172 1.30 1.30 -3.36
C VAL A 172 1.85 2.72 -3.46
N ALA A 173 1.89 3.41 -2.34
CA ALA A 173 2.40 4.78 -2.30
C ALA A 173 3.90 4.83 -2.47
#